data_2f16fd324f6e929b01aff06b40f2e7ba
#
_entry.id   2f16fd324f6e929b01aff06b40f2e7ba
#
_cell.length_a   1.000
_cell.length_b   1.000
_cell.length_c   1.000
_cell.angle_alpha   90.00
_cell.angle_beta   90.00
_cell.angle_gamma   90.00
#
_symmetry.space_group_name_H-M   'P 1'
#
loop_
_entity.id
_entity.type
_entity.pdbx_description
1 polymer ?
#
loop_
_entity_poly.entity_id
_entity_poly.type
_entity_poly.pdbx_seq_one_letter_code
_entity_poly.pdbx_strand_id
1 'polypeptide(L)'
;YFEDYKSCKLENRITPEFYSLVEEQAVKREYNLLLPARSEKIESVDMSGAFAYFIDAMGVEFLGYISEKSKQKKLLPKITVCRSELPSITSRNKEFLYVFAEHNVQCKSIKQIDDIKHHGAENFTLENSPYPTHLIRELEIIDHVLDLIKLDLAKGKYTKAILVSDHGASRLVVLKNQLIDGEFDAKGTHCGRVCAYTEQTGSMPMIVQAGENDEYAVVANYERFKPGRLMGVEVHGGATLEEVTVPIIELSYVPGDIEIIVQTPLVMSSIRKPPIIEFYSTTKIDNIVVNVGNTEYKANTTDGHSFSIEMSKRTRANT
;
A
#
# COMPACT_ATOMS: atom_id res chain seq x y z
N TYR A 1 -0.28 -16.41 11.05
CA TYR A 1 0.61 -15.27 11.31
C TYR A 1 -0.08 -13.93 11.07
N PHE A 2 -0.53 -13.61 9.82
CA PHE A 2 -1.06 -12.28 9.51
C PHE A 2 -2.38 -11.93 10.21
N GLU A 3 -3.22 -12.90 10.56
CA GLU A 3 -4.41 -12.61 11.37
C GLU A 3 -4.01 -12.20 12.80
N ASP A 4 -3.04 -12.90 13.40
CA ASP A 4 -2.53 -12.56 14.73
C ASP A 4 -1.76 -11.24 14.72
N TYR A 5 -0.94 -10.99 13.66
CA TYR A 5 -0.26 -9.72 13.46
C TYR A 5 -1.25 -8.55 13.43
N LYS A 6 -2.31 -8.66 12.60
CA LYS A 6 -3.34 -7.63 12.49
C LYS A 6 -4.06 -7.39 13.82
N SER A 7 -4.40 -8.47 14.54
CA SER A 7 -5.02 -8.35 15.87
C SER A 7 -4.11 -7.63 16.85
N CYS A 8 -2.84 -8.01 16.93
CA CYS A 8 -1.84 -7.34 17.77
C CYS A 8 -1.66 -5.86 17.38
N LYS A 9 -1.65 -5.55 16.08
CA LYS A 9 -1.53 -4.19 15.54
C LYS A 9 -2.74 -3.33 15.91
N LEU A 10 -3.97 -3.86 15.76
CA LEU A 10 -5.21 -3.17 16.09
C LEU A 10 -5.37 -2.93 17.60
N GLU A 11 -5.02 -3.94 18.40
CA GLU A 11 -5.05 -3.84 19.87
C GLU A 11 -3.88 -3.05 20.45
N ASN A 12 -2.90 -2.70 19.60
CA ASN A 12 -1.65 -2.05 20.00
C ASN A 12 -0.92 -2.83 21.11
N ARG A 13 -0.94 -4.16 21.03
CA ARG A 13 -0.42 -5.08 22.03
C ARG A 13 0.14 -6.35 21.42
N ILE A 14 1.33 -6.76 21.81
CA ILE A 14 1.94 -8.03 21.38
C ILE A 14 1.58 -9.13 22.40
N THR A 15 0.95 -10.21 21.95
CA THR A 15 0.70 -11.36 22.81
C THR A 15 1.98 -12.21 22.95
N PRO A 16 2.19 -12.89 24.10
CA PRO A 16 3.36 -13.75 24.30
C PRO A 16 3.46 -14.87 23.25
N GLU A 17 2.32 -15.45 22.88
CA GLU A 17 2.22 -16.54 21.90
C GLU A 17 2.67 -16.06 20.52
N PHE A 18 2.19 -14.90 20.09
CA PHE A 18 2.57 -14.32 18.81
C PHE A 18 4.06 -13.90 18.81
N TYR A 19 4.53 -13.32 19.90
CA TYR A 19 5.93 -12.98 20.03
C TYR A 19 6.84 -14.21 19.92
N SER A 20 6.47 -15.33 20.54
CA SER A 20 7.20 -16.59 20.44
C SER A 20 7.26 -17.09 18.98
N LEU A 21 6.19 -16.94 18.22
CA LEU A 21 6.15 -17.29 16.81
C LEU A 21 7.10 -16.39 15.99
N VAL A 22 7.15 -15.10 16.29
CA VAL A 22 8.08 -14.15 15.63
C VAL A 22 9.53 -14.55 15.90
N GLU A 23 9.89 -14.86 17.14
CA GLU A 23 11.25 -15.32 17.50
C GLU A 23 11.60 -16.63 16.79
N GLU A 24 10.67 -17.57 16.69
CA GLU A 24 10.86 -18.81 15.93
C GLU A 24 11.12 -18.52 14.45
N GLN A 25 10.30 -17.66 13.83
CA GLN A 25 10.43 -17.30 12.42
C GLN A 25 11.67 -16.43 12.15
N ALA A 26 12.13 -15.66 13.12
CA ALA A 26 13.38 -14.90 13.00
C ALA A 26 14.61 -15.82 12.77
N VAL A 27 14.57 -17.05 13.31
CA VAL A 27 15.63 -18.05 13.12
C VAL A 27 15.35 -18.92 11.89
N LYS A 28 14.13 -19.45 11.75
CA LYS A 28 13.78 -20.40 10.67
C LYS A 28 13.63 -19.75 9.32
N ARG A 29 13.00 -18.56 9.28
CA ARG A 29 12.73 -17.81 8.04
C ARG A 29 12.12 -18.68 6.94
N GLU A 30 11.09 -19.44 7.31
CA GLU A 30 10.42 -20.40 6.42
C GLU A 30 9.86 -19.74 5.16
N TYR A 31 9.59 -18.43 5.20
CA TYR A 31 9.17 -17.65 4.04
C TYR A 31 10.15 -17.72 2.87
N ASN A 32 11.45 -17.92 3.13
CA ASN A 32 12.44 -18.09 2.07
C ASN A 32 12.24 -19.37 1.24
N LEU A 33 11.64 -20.39 1.85
CA LEU A 33 11.33 -21.67 1.21
C LEU A 33 9.92 -21.67 0.60
N LEU A 34 8.98 -20.98 1.24
CA LEU A 34 7.56 -21.04 0.91
C LEU A 34 7.14 -19.96 -0.08
N LEU A 35 7.79 -18.78 -0.07
CA LEU A 35 7.43 -17.67 -0.91
C LEU A 35 8.46 -17.47 -2.04
N PRO A 36 8.01 -17.33 -3.28
CA PRO A 36 8.90 -16.98 -4.38
C PRO A 36 9.42 -15.55 -4.21
N ALA A 37 10.58 -15.27 -4.77
CA ALA A 37 11.08 -13.90 -4.89
C ALA A 37 10.15 -13.08 -5.80
N ARG A 38 9.88 -11.82 -5.43
CA ARG A 38 9.06 -10.93 -6.27
C ARG A 38 9.73 -10.69 -7.62
N SER A 39 11.07 -10.55 -7.67
CA SER A 39 11.86 -10.39 -8.89
C SER A 39 11.56 -11.49 -9.91
N GLU A 40 11.52 -12.75 -9.47
CA GLU A 40 11.20 -13.89 -10.35
C GLU A 40 9.74 -13.88 -10.83
N LYS A 41 8.81 -13.47 -9.95
CA LYS A 41 7.38 -13.51 -10.28
C LYS A 41 6.94 -12.36 -11.16
N ILE A 42 7.50 -11.18 -10.99
CA ILE A 42 7.13 -10.03 -11.81
C ILE A 42 7.49 -10.22 -13.28
N GLU A 43 8.60 -10.92 -13.58
CA GLU A 43 8.99 -11.29 -14.94
C GLU A 43 7.99 -12.23 -15.62
N SER A 44 7.26 -13.04 -14.85
CA SER A 44 6.26 -13.99 -15.36
C SER A 44 4.88 -13.38 -15.58
N VAL A 45 4.67 -12.11 -15.19
CA VAL A 45 3.38 -11.42 -15.38
C VAL A 45 3.22 -11.00 -16.83
N ASP A 46 2.05 -11.31 -17.44
CA ASP A 46 1.73 -10.76 -18.76
C ASP A 46 1.51 -9.25 -18.68
N MET A 47 2.39 -8.50 -19.32
CA MET A 47 2.42 -7.03 -19.34
C MET A 47 1.57 -6.41 -20.46
N SER A 48 0.94 -7.21 -21.32
CA SER A 48 0.19 -6.74 -22.49
C SER A 48 -0.98 -5.85 -22.09
N GLY A 49 -0.99 -4.60 -22.56
CA GLY A 49 -2.06 -3.63 -22.28
C GLY A 49 -2.19 -3.23 -20.80
N ALA A 50 -1.14 -3.44 -20.00
CA ALA A 50 -1.14 -3.16 -18.58
C ALA A 50 -0.76 -1.70 -18.27
N PHE A 51 -1.24 -1.23 -17.12
CA PHE A 51 -0.74 -0.05 -16.41
C PHE A 51 -0.39 -0.46 -14.99
N ALA A 52 0.74 0.01 -14.46
CA ALA A 52 1.21 -0.37 -13.14
C ALA A 52 0.99 0.73 -12.10
N TYR A 53 0.75 0.31 -10.86
CA TYR A 53 0.75 1.14 -9.66
C TYR A 53 1.75 0.57 -8.68
N PHE A 54 2.77 1.32 -8.37
CA PHE A 54 3.69 1.03 -7.29
C PHE A 54 3.17 1.71 -6.02
N ILE A 55 2.76 0.93 -5.04
CA ILE A 55 2.30 1.43 -3.74
C ILE A 55 3.38 1.11 -2.71
N ASP A 56 4.11 2.15 -2.30
CA ASP A 56 5.24 2.09 -1.37
C ASP A 56 4.78 1.61 0.01
N ALA A 57 5.47 0.63 0.58
CA ALA A 57 5.22 0.02 1.89
C ALA A 57 3.84 -0.68 2.04
N MET A 58 3.23 -1.14 0.93
CA MET A 58 1.98 -1.89 0.96
C MET A 58 2.24 -3.38 1.20
N GLY A 59 2.27 -3.82 2.46
CA GLY A 59 2.38 -5.24 2.82
C GLY A 59 1.12 -6.06 2.50
N VAL A 60 1.22 -7.37 2.67
CA VAL A 60 0.09 -8.30 2.44
C VAL A 60 -1.03 -8.19 3.48
N GLU A 61 -0.83 -7.45 4.54
CA GLU A 61 -1.86 -7.19 5.56
C GLU A 61 -3.14 -6.56 4.96
N PHE A 62 -3.02 -5.84 3.85
CA PHE A 62 -4.14 -5.19 3.16
C PHE A 62 -4.88 -6.09 2.17
N LEU A 63 -4.41 -7.32 1.90
CA LEU A 63 -4.99 -8.18 0.84
C LEU A 63 -6.48 -8.48 1.02
N GLY A 64 -6.93 -8.72 2.25
CA GLY A 64 -8.35 -8.94 2.53
C GLY A 64 -9.20 -7.74 2.14
N TYR A 65 -8.77 -6.54 2.52
CA TYR A 65 -9.43 -5.29 2.15
C TYR A 65 -9.43 -5.05 0.64
N ILE A 66 -8.26 -5.18 0.00
CA ILE A 66 -8.11 -5.01 -1.45
C ILE A 66 -9.01 -6.00 -2.20
N SER A 67 -9.02 -7.26 -1.79
CA SER A 67 -9.86 -8.30 -2.43
C SER A 67 -11.34 -7.97 -2.33
N GLU A 68 -11.82 -7.57 -1.16
CA GLU A 68 -13.24 -7.23 -0.95
C GLU A 68 -13.63 -5.96 -1.70
N LYS A 69 -12.83 -4.89 -1.61
CA LYS A 69 -13.07 -3.64 -2.33
C LYS A 69 -13.00 -3.81 -3.84
N SER A 70 -12.08 -4.65 -4.33
CA SER A 70 -12.01 -4.98 -5.75
C SER A 70 -13.30 -5.62 -6.25
N LYS A 71 -13.85 -6.60 -5.52
CA LYS A 71 -15.15 -7.22 -5.87
C LYS A 71 -16.29 -6.20 -5.91
N GLN A 72 -16.38 -5.34 -4.88
CA GLN A 72 -17.39 -4.27 -4.83
C GLN A 72 -17.29 -3.31 -6.02
N LYS A 73 -16.07 -3.09 -6.51
CA LYS A 73 -15.79 -2.23 -7.67
C LYS A 73 -15.83 -2.97 -9.02
N LYS A 74 -16.23 -4.25 -9.04
CA LYS A 74 -16.23 -5.12 -10.23
C LYS A 74 -14.84 -5.32 -10.85
N LEU A 75 -13.83 -5.27 -10.02
CA LEU A 75 -12.47 -5.64 -10.36
C LEU A 75 -12.22 -7.09 -9.94
N LEU A 76 -11.64 -7.87 -10.84
CA LEU A 76 -11.25 -9.25 -10.58
C LEU A 76 -9.76 -9.29 -10.21
N PRO A 77 -9.41 -9.51 -8.92
CA PRO A 77 -8.03 -9.60 -8.51
C PRO A 77 -7.46 -11.01 -8.74
N LYS A 78 -6.26 -11.07 -9.31
CA LYS A 78 -5.39 -12.24 -9.29
C LYS A 78 -4.18 -11.87 -8.43
N ILE A 79 -4.04 -12.51 -7.28
CA ILE A 79 -3.07 -12.17 -6.24
C ILE A 79 -1.95 -13.21 -6.22
N THR A 80 -0.71 -12.75 -6.29
CA THR A 80 0.49 -13.54 -6.06
C THR A 80 1.22 -12.97 -4.85
N VAL A 81 1.44 -13.77 -3.83
CA VAL A 81 2.20 -13.39 -2.63
C VAL A 81 3.66 -13.77 -2.84
N CYS A 82 4.55 -12.82 -2.63
CA CYS A 82 5.99 -12.95 -2.85
C CYS A 82 6.76 -12.44 -1.63
N ARG A 83 8.05 -12.66 -1.64
CA ARG A 83 8.98 -11.98 -0.73
C ARG A 83 9.79 -10.91 -1.47
N SER A 84 10.07 -9.81 -0.76
CA SER A 84 11.03 -8.79 -1.17
C SER A 84 12.46 -9.25 -0.88
N GLU A 85 13.44 -8.57 -1.47
CA GLU A 85 14.85 -8.75 -1.12
C GLU A 85 15.19 -8.04 0.19
N LEU A 86 16.25 -8.53 0.85
CA LEU A 86 16.75 -7.94 2.09
C LEU A 86 17.93 -6.99 1.84
N PRO A 87 18.02 -5.92 2.61
CA PRO A 87 17.02 -5.39 3.55
C PRO A 87 15.73 -4.95 2.86
N SER A 88 14.59 -5.01 3.58
CA SER A 88 13.27 -4.62 3.09
C SER A 88 13.13 -3.10 2.97
N ILE A 89 13.90 -2.51 2.07
CA ILE A 89 13.99 -1.07 1.81
C ILE A 89 13.74 -0.75 0.34
N THR A 90 13.19 0.40 0.07
CA THR A 90 12.81 0.84 -1.28
C THR A 90 13.99 0.84 -2.27
N SER A 91 15.20 1.23 -1.83
CA SER A 91 16.36 1.28 -2.71
C SER A 91 16.80 -0.09 -3.24
N ARG A 92 16.48 -1.17 -2.53
CA ARG A 92 16.82 -2.56 -2.89
C ARG A 92 15.69 -3.28 -3.63
N ASN A 93 14.49 -2.73 -3.63
CA ASN A 93 13.26 -3.41 -3.99
C ASN A 93 12.46 -2.71 -5.09
N LYS A 94 13.16 -2.21 -6.12
CA LYS A 94 12.55 -1.51 -7.27
C LYS A 94 12.83 -2.19 -8.62
N GLU A 95 13.27 -3.45 -8.62
CA GLU A 95 13.60 -4.18 -9.84
C GLU A 95 12.42 -4.27 -10.82
N PHE A 96 11.18 -4.30 -10.31
CA PHE A 96 9.96 -4.30 -11.13
C PHE A 96 9.85 -3.07 -12.04
N LEU A 97 10.48 -1.94 -11.70
CA LEU A 97 10.50 -0.76 -12.57
C LEU A 97 11.28 -1.01 -13.86
N TYR A 98 12.34 -1.82 -13.80
CA TYR A 98 13.09 -2.22 -15.00
C TYR A 98 12.22 -3.12 -15.88
N VAL A 99 11.54 -4.10 -15.28
CA VAL A 99 10.63 -4.99 -16.01
C VAL A 99 9.52 -4.19 -16.70
N PHE A 100 8.91 -3.21 -15.99
CA PHE A 100 7.89 -2.34 -16.58
C PHE A 100 8.45 -1.51 -17.74
N ALA A 101 9.67 -0.97 -17.60
CA ALA A 101 10.31 -0.19 -18.65
C ALA A 101 10.59 -1.03 -19.91
N GLU A 102 11.10 -2.24 -19.76
CA GLU A 102 11.36 -3.19 -20.86
C GLU A 102 10.09 -3.52 -21.66
N HIS A 103 8.95 -3.62 -20.97
CA HIS A 103 7.65 -3.90 -21.57
C HIS A 103 6.85 -2.64 -21.95
N ASN A 104 7.42 -1.44 -21.82
CA ASN A 104 6.75 -0.15 -22.06
C ASN A 104 5.48 0.03 -21.19
N VAL A 105 5.43 -0.55 -20.00
CA VAL A 105 4.34 -0.37 -19.05
C VAL A 105 4.57 0.91 -18.25
N GLN A 106 3.60 1.83 -18.31
CA GLN A 106 3.64 3.02 -17.47
C GLN A 106 3.38 2.66 -16.01
N CYS A 107 4.12 3.26 -15.09
CA CYS A 107 3.99 3.01 -13.66
C CYS A 107 3.76 4.31 -12.89
N LYS A 108 2.69 4.36 -12.10
CA LYS A 108 2.40 5.46 -11.17
C LYS A 108 2.84 5.07 -9.76
N SER A 109 3.72 5.86 -9.17
CA SER A 109 4.17 5.68 -7.78
C SER A 109 3.22 6.37 -6.79
N ILE A 110 2.85 5.66 -5.74
CA ILE A 110 1.99 6.09 -4.63
C ILE A 110 2.80 5.94 -3.34
N LYS A 111 3.30 7.05 -2.81
CA LYS A 111 4.19 7.07 -1.63
C LYS A 111 3.46 7.35 -0.30
N GLN A 112 2.20 7.73 -0.37
CA GLN A 112 1.46 8.24 0.78
C GLN A 112 1.33 7.23 1.93
N ILE A 113 1.33 5.92 1.64
CA ILE A 113 1.27 4.89 2.70
C ILE A 113 2.58 4.87 3.48
N ASP A 114 3.72 4.87 2.80
CA ASP A 114 5.03 4.95 3.44
C ASP A 114 5.21 6.26 4.23
N ASP A 115 4.79 7.39 3.66
CA ASP A 115 4.80 8.69 4.34
C ASP A 115 3.99 8.65 5.67
N ILE A 116 2.82 8.00 5.68
CA ILE A 116 2.00 7.81 6.88
C ILE A 116 2.72 6.92 7.90
N LYS A 117 3.34 5.84 7.46
CA LYS A 117 4.08 4.92 8.33
C LYS A 117 5.26 5.61 9.02
N HIS A 118 5.94 6.50 8.31
CA HIS A 118 7.05 7.28 8.84
C HIS A 118 6.63 8.47 9.71
N HIS A 119 5.56 9.16 9.40
CA HIS A 119 5.21 10.45 10.00
C HIS A 119 3.86 10.46 10.72
N GLY A 120 3.05 9.41 10.59
CA GLY A 120 1.68 9.36 11.08
C GLY A 120 0.70 10.09 10.16
N ALA A 121 -0.59 9.87 10.41
CA ALA A 121 -1.66 10.70 9.83
C ALA A 121 -1.89 11.93 10.71
N GLU A 122 -2.53 12.97 10.15
CA GLU A 122 -2.96 14.13 10.94
C GLU A 122 -3.69 13.68 12.21
N ASN A 123 -3.28 14.23 13.36
CA ASN A 123 -3.83 13.95 14.68
C ASN A 123 -3.53 12.56 15.27
N PHE A 124 -2.67 11.73 14.65
CA PHE A 124 -2.24 10.49 15.25
C PHE A 124 -0.79 10.59 15.76
N THR A 125 -0.60 10.44 17.07
CA THR A 125 0.66 10.04 17.69
C THR A 125 0.39 8.91 18.66
N LEU A 126 1.40 8.08 18.95
CA LEU A 126 1.30 7.01 19.95
C LEU A 126 0.88 7.50 21.34
N GLU A 127 1.22 8.77 21.64
CA GLU A 127 0.93 9.39 22.93
C GLU A 127 -0.54 9.81 23.07
N ASN A 128 -1.20 10.16 21.97
CA ASN A 128 -2.55 10.72 21.99
C ASN A 128 -3.64 9.75 21.55
N SER A 129 -3.31 8.58 21.01
CA SER A 129 -4.29 7.55 20.64
C SER A 129 -3.78 6.14 20.94
N PRO A 130 -4.54 5.35 21.72
CA PRO A 130 -4.22 3.95 21.97
C PRO A 130 -4.49 3.03 20.76
N TYR A 131 -5.15 3.55 19.71
CA TYR A 131 -5.52 2.79 18.52
C TYR A 131 -4.75 3.29 17.29
N PRO A 132 -4.42 2.40 16.35
CA PRO A 132 -3.69 2.75 15.12
C PRO A 132 -4.61 3.44 14.10
N THR A 133 -5.08 4.64 14.40
CA THR A 133 -6.03 5.41 13.58
C THR A 133 -5.48 5.81 12.21
N HIS A 134 -4.15 5.79 12.03
CA HIS A 134 -3.49 5.98 10.74
C HIS A 134 -3.95 4.96 9.67
N LEU A 135 -4.35 3.75 10.09
CA LEU A 135 -4.85 2.70 9.19
C LEU A 135 -6.06 3.17 8.36
N ILE A 136 -6.92 4.01 8.92
CA ILE A 136 -8.08 4.55 8.19
C ILE A 136 -7.60 5.29 6.94
N ARG A 137 -6.55 6.11 7.09
CA ARG A 137 -5.99 6.89 5.99
C ARG A 137 -5.29 6.02 4.96
N GLU A 138 -4.59 4.97 5.40
CA GLU A 138 -3.98 3.99 4.50
C GLU A 138 -5.04 3.27 3.65
N LEU A 139 -6.15 2.84 4.28
CA LEU A 139 -7.27 2.20 3.58
C LEU A 139 -7.97 3.15 2.60
N GLU A 140 -8.13 4.43 2.93
CA GLU A 140 -8.67 5.46 2.02
C GLU A 140 -7.78 5.64 0.77
N ILE A 141 -6.45 5.61 0.93
CA ILE A 141 -5.51 5.71 -0.18
C ILE A 141 -5.66 4.49 -1.11
N ILE A 142 -5.72 3.29 -0.54
CA ILE A 142 -5.92 2.05 -1.31
C ILE A 142 -7.25 2.10 -2.06
N ASP A 143 -8.33 2.50 -1.39
CA ASP A 143 -9.67 2.59 -2.01
C ASP A 143 -9.69 3.58 -3.17
N HIS A 144 -9.06 4.74 -3.00
CA HIS A 144 -8.90 5.73 -4.06
C HIS A 144 -8.10 5.20 -5.27
N VAL A 145 -7.01 4.46 -5.03
CA VAL A 145 -6.25 3.81 -6.12
C VAL A 145 -7.12 2.81 -6.88
N LEU A 146 -7.92 2.02 -6.18
CA LEU A 146 -8.86 1.08 -6.81
C LEU A 146 -9.93 1.79 -7.64
N ASP A 147 -10.41 2.97 -7.22
CA ASP A 147 -11.35 3.78 -8.01
C ASP A 147 -10.72 4.31 -9.31
N LEU A 148 -9.47 4.78 -9.24
CA LEU A 148 -8.72 5.20 -10.43
C LEU A 148 -8.53 4.04 -11.41
N ILE A 149 -8.15 2.87 -10.91
CA ILE A 149 -7.99 1.64 -11.71
C ILE A 149 -9.31 1.27 -12.39
N LYS A 150 -10.40 1.22 -11.62
CA LYS A 150 -11.73 0.92 -12.16
C LYS A 150 -12.09 1.86 -13.30
N LEU A 151 -11.90 3.16 -13.10
CA LEU A 151 -12.24 4.16 -14.09
C LEU A 151 -11.41 4.00 -15.38
N ASP A 152 -10.09 3.81 -15.25
CA ASP A 152 -9.20 3.66 -16.39
C ASP A 152 -9.48 2.38 -17.19
N LEU A 153 -9.76 1.26 -16.49
CA LEU A 153 -10.13 -0.01 -17.12
C LEU A 153 -11.52 0.05 -17.76
N ALA A 154 -12.50 0.67 -17.10
CA ALA A 154 -13.85 0.82 -17.64
C ALA A 154 -13.88 1.71 -18.90
N LYS A 155 -12.99 2.71 -18.98
CA LYS A 155 -12.78 3.53 -20.19
C LYS A 155 -12.04 2.81 -21.32
N GLY A 156 -11.55 1.58 -21.07
CA GLY A 156 -10.73 0.86 -22.03
C GLY A 156 -9.35 1.48 -22.29
N LYS A 157 -8.88 2.33 -21.38
CA LYS A 157 -7.56 2.97 -21.49
C LYS A 157 -6.45 1.94 -21.36
N TYR A 158 -6.66 0.93 -20.55
CA TYR A 158 -5.83 -0.26 -20.34
C TYR A 158 -6.73 -1.49 -20.25
N THR A 159 -6.15 -2.68 -20.45
CA THR A 159 -6.87 -3.95 -20.32
C THR A 159 -6.73 -4.58 -18.93
N LYS A 160 -5.66 -4.22 -18.21
CA LYS A 160 -5.39 -4.64 -16.83
C LYS A 160 -4.60 -3.60 -16.07
N ALA A 161 -4.68 -3.64 -14.77
CA ALA A 161 -3.78 -2.90 -13.88
C ALA A 161 -2.95 -3.90 -13.04
N ILE A 162 -1.71 -3.52 -12.75
CA ILE A 162 -0.78 -4.30 -11.91
C ILE A 162 -0.43 -3.46 -10.70
N LEU A 163 -0.77 -3.93 -9.49
CA LEU A 163 -0.32 -3.32 -8.26
C LEU A 163 0.89 -4.11 -7.74
N VAL A 164 1.94 -3.40 -7.39
CA VAL A 164 3.14 -3.95 -6.76
C VAL A 164 3.54 -3.11 -5.56
N SER A 165 4.21 -3.74 -4.61
CA SER A 165 4.87 -3.07 -3.50
C SER A 165 6.32 -3.50 -3.40
N ASP A 166 7.16 -2.64 -2.84
CA ASP A 166 8.57 -2.91 -2.60
C ASP A 166 8.81 -3.67 -1.30
N HIS A 167 8.15 -3.28 -0.23
CA HIS A 167 8.19 -3.91 1.10
C HIS A 167 6.89 -3.68 1.86
N GLY A 168 6.75 -4.33 3.00
CA GLY A 168 5.75 -3.99 4.00
C GLY A 168 6.38 -3.19 5.14
N ALA A 169 5.70 -3.14 6.30
CA ALA A 169 6.21 -2.47 7.49
C ALA A 169 5.67 -3.13 8.77
N SER A 170 6.35 -2.91 9.89
CA SER A 170 5.98 -3.45 11.18
C SER A 170 5.62 -2.38 12.19
N ARG A 171 4.39 -2.44 12.68
CA ARG A 171 3.93 -1.70 13.87
C ARG A 171 4.52 -2.29 15.14
N LEU A 172 4.68 -3.60 15.20
CA LEU A 172 5.01 -4.30 16.43
C LEU A 172 6.47 -4.11 16.83
N VAL A 173 7.37 -3.83 15.90
CA VAL A 173 8.73 -3.35 16.21
C VAL A 173 8.68 -2.04 16.99
N VAL A 174 7.79 -1.11 16.60
CA VAL A 174 7.61 0.18 17.30
C VAL A 174 7.09 -0.03 18.72
N LEU A 175 6.15 -0.95 18.89
CA LEU A 175 5.60 -1.30 20.20
C LEU A 175 6.61 -1.98 21.11
N LYS A 176 7.38 -2.94 20.57
CA LYS A 176 8.40 -3.66 21.32
C LYS A 176 9.53 -2.74 21.76
N ASN A 177 9.99 -1.88 20.88
CA ASN A 177 11.04 -0.88 21.09
C ASN A 177 12.27 -1.42 21.84
N GLN A 178 12.66 -2.66 21.56
CA GLN A 178 13.78 -3.31 22.22
C GLN A 178 15.06 -3.10 21.42
N LEU A 179 16.11 -2.69 22.12
CA LEU A 179 17.43 -2.45 21.53
C LEU A 179 18.34 -3.65 21.74
N ILE A 180 19.06 -4.05 20.69
CA ILE A 180 20.12 -5.04 20.76
C ILE A 180 21.31 -4.40 21.47
N ASP A 181 21.86 -5.10 22.48
CA ASP A 181 23.06 -4.65 23.20
C ASP A 181 24.30 -4.74 22.32
N GLY A 182 25.06 -3.65 22.29
CA GLY A 182 26.29 -3.53 21.52
C GLY A 182 26.46 -2.17 20.85
N GLU A 183 27.62 -1.97 20.23
CA GLU A 183 27.91 -0.83 19.38
C GLU A 183 27.87 -1.27 17.92
N PHE A 184 26.96 -0.67 17.14
CA PHE A 184 26.71 -1.01 15.75
C PHE A 184 26.75 0.23 14.87
N ASP A 185 27.24 0.08 13.63
CA ASP A 185 27.23 1.15 12.63
C ASP A 185 25.86 1.21 11.92
N ALA A 186 24.83 1.47 12.69
CA ALA A 186 23.47 1.63 12.15
C ALA A 186 23.19 3.03 11.60
N LYS A 187 23.97 4.05 12.02
CA LYS A 187 23.84 5.48 11.61
C LYS A 187 22.40 5.99 11.52
N GLY A 188 21.50 5.42 12.31
CA GLY A 188 20.07 5.71 12.28
C GLY A 188 19.34 5.22 11.04
N THR A 189 19.95 4.35 10.24
CA THR A 189 19.37 3.80 9.01
C THR A 189 18.15 2.95 9.35
N HIS A 190 17.02 3.23 8.69
CA HIS A 190 15.75 2.52 8.88
C HIS A 190 15.43 2.18 10.34
N CYS A 191 15.57 3.19 11.22
CA CYS A 191 15.29 3.09 12.65
C CYS A 191 16.06 1.98 13.40
N GLY A 192 17.19 1.54 12.86
CA GLY A 192 18.00 0.45 13.42
C GLY A 192 17.56 -0.96 13.03
N ARG A 193 16.73 -1.11 11.98
CA ARG A 193 16.37 -2.42 11.44
C ARG A 193 17.49 -3.07 10.64
N VAL A 194 18.45 -2.25 10.19
CA VAL A 194 19.61 -2.68 9.40
C VAL A 194 20.87 -1.93 9.83
N CYS A 195 22.01 -2.58 9.77
CA CYS A 195 23.33 -1.96 9.92
C CYS A 195 24.35 -2.63 8.98
N ALA A 196 25.59 -2.15 8.98
CA ALA A 196 26.68 -2.85 8.31
C ALA A 196 26.93 -4.22 8.95
N TYR A 197 27.18 -5.23 8.12
CA TYR A 197 27.48 -6.57 8.61
C TYR A 197 28.89 -6.62 9.24
N THR A 198 28.99 -7.31 10.37
CA THR A 198 30.24 -7.59 11.08
C THR A 198 30.20 -9.02 11.64
N GLU A 199 31.34 -9.58 12.02
CA GLU A 199 31.37 -10.89 12.70
C GLU A 199 30.54 -10.91 13.98
N GLN A 200 30.49 -9.77 14.71
CA GLN A 200 29.67 -9.62 15.90
C GLN A 200 28.19 -9.77 15.58
N THR A 201 27.71 -9.08 14.54
CA THR A 201 26.30 -9.19 14.13
C THR A 201 25.98 -10.58 13.60
N GLY A 202 26.88 -11.19 12.85
CA GLY A 202 26.71 -12.54 12.29
C GLY A 202 26.61 -13.66 13.32
N SER A 203 27.05 -13.42 14.56
CA SER A 203 26.92 -14.39 15.66
C SER A 203 25.52 -14.43 16.28
N MET A 204 24.62 -13.51 15.95
CA MET A 204 23.27 -13.37 16.52
C MET A 204 22.25 -14.15 15.69
N PRO A 205 21.49 -15.09 16.27
CA PRO A 205 20.55 -15.96 15.51
C PRO A 205 19.45 -15.20 14.75
N MET A 206 19.01 -14.03 15.28
CA MET A 206 17.98 -13.20 14.70
C MET A 206 18.52 -12.23 13.64
N ILE A 207 19.80 -12.27 13.33
CA ILE A 207 20.40 -11.44 12.28
C ILE A 207 20.53 -12.22 10.99
N VAL A 208 20.13 -11.58 9.89
CA VAL A 208 20.28 -12.10 8.53
C VAL A 208 21.34 -11.29 7.82
N GLN A 209 22.33 -11.96 7.28
CA GLN A 209 23.28 -11.37 6.36
C GLN A 209 22.61 -11.20 4.99
N ALA A 210 22.70 -10.03 4.39
CA ALA A 210 21.99 -9.68 3.17
C ALA A 210 22.72 -8.59 2.37
N GLY A 211 22.19 -8.32 1.17
CA GLY A 211 22.78 -7.40 0.19
C GLY A 211 23.48 -8.16 -0.93
N GLU A 212 23.91 -7.46 -1.99
CA GLU A 212 24.60 -8.08 -3.14
C GLU A 212 25.97 -8.65 -2.77
N ASN A 213 26.64 -7.99 -1.83
CA ASN A 213 27.96 -8.38 -1.32
C ASN A 213 27.90 -8.76 0.16
N ASP A 214 26.73 -9.18 0.63
CA ASP A 214 26.53 -9.55 2.03
C ASP A 214 26.87 -8.43 3.04
N GLU A 215 26.73 -7.18 2.62
CA GLU A 215 27.17 -6.00 3.36
C GLU A 215 26.26 -5.57 4.50
N TYR A 216 25.05 -6.14 4.58
CA TYR A 216 24.04 -5.75 5.58
C TYR A 216 23.81 -6.83 6.63
N ALA A 217 23.66 -6.40 7.86
CA ALA A 217 23.07 -7.17 8.96
C ALA A 217 21.62 -6.69 9.17
N VAL A 218 20.65 -7.57 8.97
CA VAL A 218 19.21 -7.27 8.96
C VAL A 218 18.53 -7.98 10.12
N VAL A 219 17.77 -7.25 10.93
CA VAL A 219 17.07 -7.81 12.11
C VAL A 219 15.79 -8.52 11.69
N ALA A 220 15.64 -9.79 12.09
CA ALA A 220 14.49 -10.63 11.70
C ALA A 220 13.41 -10.78 12.79
N ASN A 221 13.62 -10.27 13.99
CA ASN A 221 12.63 -10.18 15.07
C ASN A 221 12.22 -8.73 15.34
N TYR A 222 11.60 -8.44 16.49
CA TYR A 222 11.13 -7.09 16.84
C TYR A 222 12.15 -6.22 17.56
N GLU A 223 13.42 -6.60 17.53
CA GLU A 223 14.52 -5.80 18.05
C GLU A 223 15.09 -4.83 17.01
N ARG A 224 16.02 -3.96 17.43
CA ARG A 224 16.69 -3.00 16.56
C ARG A 224 18.07 -2.61 17.09
N PHE A 225 18.96 -2.25 16.19
CA PHE A 225 20.30 -1.75 16.54
C PHE A 225 20.27 -0.32 17.10
N LYS A 226 21.27 0.03 17.92
CA LYS A 226 21.61 1.41 18.33
C LYS A 226 22.66 1.98 17.36
N PRO A 227 22.69 3.33 17.13
CA PRO A 227 21.63 4.29 17.40
C PRO A 227 20.57 4.23 16.31
N GLY A 228 19.31 4.07 16.69
CA GLY A 228 18.18 4.20 15.77
C GLY A 228 17.67 5.64 15.71
N ARG A 229 17.07 6.06 14.60
CA ARG A 229 16.23 7.27 14.56
C ARG A 229 14.99 7.04 15.43
N LEU A 230 14.33 8.14 15.80
CA LEU A 230 12.98 8.06 16.35
C LEU A 230 12.13 7.28 15.33
N MET A 231 11.39 6.30 15.84
CA MET A 231 10.47 5.53 15.03
C MET A 231 9.22 6.35 14.76
N GLY A 232 8.68 6.23 13.56
CA GLY A 232 7.36 6.72 13.23
C GLY A 232 6.26 5.84 13.81
N VAL A 233 5.21 5.65 13.05
CA VAL A 233 4.07 4.81 13.43
C VAL A 233 4.38 3.34 13.17
N GLU A 234 5.06 3.06 12.08
CA GLU A 234 5.58 1.76 11.68
C GLU A 234 7.01 1.90 11.15
N VAL A 235 7.73 0.81 11.05
CA VAL A 235 9.10 0.77 10.54
C VAL A 235 9.25 -0.36 9.53
N HIS A 236 10.27 -0.25 8.68
CA HIS A 236 10.66 -1.26 7.71
C HIS A 236 12.20 -1.33 7.61
N GLY A 237 12.70 -2.25 6.83
CA GLY A 237 14.13 -2.48 6.64
C GLY A 237 14.62 -3.78 7.26
N GLY A 238 13.80 -4.43 8.11
CA GLY A 238 14.07 -5.70 8.73
C GLY A 238 13.66 -6.91 7.88
N ALA A 239 13.63 -8.06 8.52
CA ALA A 239 13.32 -9.35 7.90
C ALA A 239 12.14 -10.07 8.61
N THR A 240 11.25 -9.34 9.32
CA THR A 240 9.99 -9.92 9.81
C THR A 240 9.05 -10.18 8.65
N LEU A 241 8.12 -11.14 8.81
CA LEU A 241 7.20 -11.52 7.73
C LEU A 241 6.40 -10.33 7.19
N GLU A 242 5.92 -9.43 8.04
CA GLU A 242 5.17 -8.26 7.63
C GLU A 242 6.03 -7.20 6.90
N GLU A 243 7.35 -7.19 7.11
CA GLU A 243 8.27 -6.31 6.38
C GLU A 243 8.62 -6.87 4.99
N VAL A 244 8.75 -8.22 4.87
CA VAL A 244 9.27 -8.84 3.65
C VAL A 244 8.20 -9.39 2.73
N THR A 245 6.98 -9.65 3.21
CA THR A 245 5.94 -10.27 2.39
C THR A 245 5.15 -9.21 1.63
N VAL A 246 5.19 -9.29 0.31
CA VAL A 246 4.62 -8.29 -0.60
C VAL A 246 3.74 -8.94 -1.67
N PRO A 247 2.70 -8.24 -2.15
CA PRO A 247 1.85 -8.74 -3.22
C PRO A 247 2.29 -8.27 -4.61
N ILE A 248 1.97 -9.08 -5.62
CA ILE A 248 1.71 -8.66 -6.99
C ILE A 248 0.23 -8.91 -7.25
N ILE A 249 -0.53 -7.89 -7.63
CA ILE A 249 -1.97 -8.00 -7.85
C ILE A 249 -2.29 -7.56 -9.27
N GLU A 250 -2.76 -8.49 -10.09
CA GLU A 250 -3.32 -8.19 -11.41
C GLU A 250 -4.81 -7.94 -11.27
N LEU A 251 -5.30 -6.81 -11.77
CA LEU A 251 -6.71 -6.42 -11.72
C LEU A 251 -7.25 -6.28 -13.14
N SER A 252 -8.36 -6.95 -13.42
CA SER A 252 -9.15 -6.77 -14.65
C SER A 252 -10.55 -6.29 -14.29
N TYR A 253 -11.20 -5.55 -15.21
CA TYR A 253 -12.55 -5.06 -15.02
C TYR A 253 -13.56 -6.00 -15.63
N VAL A 254 -14.61 -6.33 -14.88
CA VAL A 254 -15.73 -7.14 -15.36
C VAL A 254 -16.95 -6.21 -15.51
N PRO A 255 -17.28 -5.79 -16.75
CA PRO A 255 -18.38 -4.86 -16.97
C PRO A 255 -19.72 -5.49 -16.54
N GLY A 256 -20.55 -4.68 -15.90
CA GLY A 256 -21.97 -4.97 -15.68
C GLY A 256 -22.81 -4.42 -16.83
N ASP A 257 -24.15 -4.55 -16.75
CA ASP A 257 -25.08 -4.09 -17.80
C ASP A 257 -24.94 -2.59 -18.08
N ILE A 258 -25.13 -1.75 -17.05
CA ILE A 258 -24.91 -0.30 -17.12
C ILE A 258 -24.29 0.12 -15.78
N GLU A 259 -23.21 0.85 -15.85
CA GLU A 259 -22.57 1.39 -14.65
C GLU A 259 -22.22 2.86 -14.84
N ILE A 260 -22.57 3.69 -13.84
CA ILE A 260 -22.20 5.09 -13.77
C ILE A 260 -21.11 5.26 -12.72
N ILE A 261 -19.94 5.72 -13.16
CA ILE A 261 -18.77 5.92 -12.31
C ILE A 261 -18.59 7.42 -12.07
N VAL A 262 -18.62 7.86 -10.81
CA VAL A 262 -18.29 9.24 -10.45
C VAL A 262 -16.79 9.45 -10.58
N GLN A 263 -16.39 10.41 -11.42
CA GLN A 263 -14.97 10.72 -11.67
C GLN A 263 -14.45 11.80 -10.71
N THR A 264 -15.34 12.59 -10.12
CA THR A 264 -14.99 13.67 -9.19
C THR A 264 -15.07 13.17 -7.75
N PRO A 265 -13.95 12.75 -7.13
CA PRO A 265 -13.96 12.15 -5.79
C PRO A 265 -14.28 13.19 -4.70
N LEU A 266 -13.95 14.45 -4.96
CA LEU A 266 -14.18 15.56 -4.04
C LEU A 266 -14.68 16.79 -4.82
N VAL A 267 -15.85 17.28 -4.45
CA VAL A 267 -16.44 18.48 -5.07
C VAL A 267 -15.97 19.72 -4.31
N MET A 268 -15.08 20.48 -4.94
CA MET A 268 -14.64 21.79 -4.42
C MET A 268 -15.60 22.88 -4.87
N SER A 269 -16.30 23.51 -3.92
CA SER A 269 -17.19 24.65 -4.23
C SER A 269 -16.51 25.96 -3.83
N SER A 270 -16.59 26.96 -4.69
CA SER A 270 -16.17 28.33 -4.37
C SER A 270 -17.28 29.34 -4.72
N ILE A 271 -17.24 30.52 -4.10
CA ILE A 271 -18.17 31.62 -4.42
C ILE A 271 -18.02 32.09 -5.89
N ARG A 272 -16.86 31.84 -6.49
CA ARG A 272 -16.53 32.31 -7.85
C ARG A 272 -16.82 31.30 -8.93
N LYS A 273 -16.71 30.00 -8.63
CA LYS A 273 -16.92 28.92 -9.60
C LYS A 273 -17.94 27.92 -9.06
N PRO A 274 -18.93 27.54 -9.87
CA PRO A 274 -19.84 26.47 -9.50
C PRO A 274 -19.08 25.14 -9.38
N PRO A 275 -19.51 24.24 -8.51
CA PRO A 275 -18.96 22.90 -8.46
C PRO A 275 -19.40 22.11 -9.70
N ILE A 276 -18.47 21.38 -10.27
CA ILE A 276 -18.72 20.48 -11.39
C ILE A 276 -18.50 19.05 -10.90
N ILE A 277 -19.45 18.18 -11.22
CA ILE A 277 -19.34 16.74 -10.97
C ILE A 277 -19.30 16.04 -12.32
N GLU A 278 -18.33 15.18 -12.51
CA GLU A 278 -18.10 14.41 -13.73
C GLU A 278 -18.43 12.94 -13.49
N PHE A 279 -19.06 12.32 -14.48
CA PHE A 279 -19.48 10.93 -14.48
C PHE A 279 -19.01 10.24 -15.75
N TYR A 280 -18.78 8.94 -15.68
CA TYR A 280 -18.57 8.09 -16.83
C TYR A 280 -19.55 6.93 -16.84
N SER A 281 -20.23 6.72 -17.95
CA SER A 281 -21.06 5.55 -18.19
C SER A 281 -20.30 4.49 -18.99
N THR A 282 -20.29 3.26 -18.49
CA THR A 282 -19.64 2.13 -19.17
C THR A 282 -20.34 1.75 -20.48
N THR A 283 -21.62 2.08 -20.60
CA THR A 283 -22.43 1.89 -21.81
C THR A 283 -22.86 3.24 -22.33
N LYS A 284 -22.92 3.39 -23.66
CA LYS A 284 -23.44 4.62 -24.29
C LYS A 284 -24.90 4.83 -23.91
N ILE A 285 -25.21 5.99 -23.33
CA ILE A 285 -26.55 6.39 -22.91
C ILE A 285 -26.83 7.84 -23.35
N ASP A 286 -28.09 8.17 -23.59
CA ASP A 286 -28.46 9.48 -24.11
C ASP A 286 -28.54 10.55 -22.99
N ASN A 287 -29.00 10.18 -21.81
CA ASN A 287 -29.29 11.12 -20.73
C ASN A 287 -28.93 10.56 -19.36
N ILE A 288 -28.37 11.41 -18.51
CA ILE A 288 -28.26 11.20 -17.05
C ILE A 288 -28.97 12.36 -16.35
N VAL A 289 -29.81 12.02 -15.37
CA VAL A 289 -30.44 12.97 -14.45
C VAL A 289 -29.92 12.66 -13.05
N VAL A 290 -29.41 13.67 -12.36
CA VAL A 290 -28.85 13.55 -11.02
C VAL A 290 -29.66 14.37 -10.05
N ASN A 291 -30.14 13.75 -8.99
CA ASN A 291 -30.82 14.41 -7.89
C ASN A 291 -29.84 14.68 -6.75
N VAL A 292 -29.67 15.95 -6.38
CA VAL A 292 -28.87 16.36 -5.24
C VAL A 292 -29.81 17.06 -4.24
N GLY A 293 -30.14 16.36 -3.17
CA GLY A 293 -31.23 16.78 -2.30
C GLY A 293 -32.56 16.86 -3.07
N ASN A 294 -33.17 18.05 -3.09
CA ASN A 294 -34.45 18.31 -3.81
C ASN A 294 -34.22 18.94 -5.19
N THR A 295 -33.00 19.01 -5.68
CA THR A 295 -32.71 19.68 -6.96
C THR A 295 -32.29 18.63 -7.99
N GLU A 296 -32.96 18.70 -9.16
CA GLU A 296 -32.66 17.86 -10.31
C GLU A 296 -31.68 18.57 -11.25
N TYR A 297 -30.63 17.86 -11.67
CA TYR A 297 -29.62 18.32 -12.63
C TYR A 297 -29.63 17.40 -13.84
N LYS A 298 -29.72 17.96 -15.05
CA LYS A 298 -29.45 17.20 -16.28
C LYS A 298 -27.97 17.26 -16.59
N ALA A 299 -27.37 16.11 -16.85
CA ALA A 299 -25.98 16.04 -17.21
C ALA A 299 -25.76 16.35 -18.69
N ASN A 300 -24.70 17.08 -19.00
CA ASN A 300 -24.25 17.36 -20.36
C ASN A 300 -23.29 16.26 -20.82
N THR A 301 -23.43 15.83 -22.08
CA THR A 301 -22.54 14.87 -22.73
C THR A 301 -22.34 15.23 -24.20
N THR A 302 -21.19 14.83 -24.77
CA THR A 302 -20.90 14.95 -26.20
C THR A 302 -20.69 13.58 -26.87
N ASP A 303 -20.43 12.54 -26.09
CA ASP A 303 -20.08 11.20 -26.55
C ASP A 303 -21.03 10.07 -26.05
N GLY A 304 -21.92 10.40 -25.11
CA GLY A 304 -22.83 9.45 -24.47
C GLY A 304 -22.18 8.57 -23.40
N HIS A 305 -20.90 8.81 -23.10
CA HIS A 305 -20.14 8.10 -22.07
C HIS A 305 -19.67 9.05 -20.96
N SER A 306 -19.13 10.20 -21.32
CA SER A 306 -18.64 11.21 -20.39
C SER A 306 -19.73 12.25 -20.14
N PHE A 307 -20.08 12.46 -18.89
CA PHE A 307 -21.14 13.36 -18.45
C PHE A 307 -20.64 14.34 -17.41
N SER A 308 -21.17 15.54 -17.43
CA SER A 308 -20.90 16.54 -16.39
C SER A 308 -22.16 17.26 -15.96
N ILE A 309 -22.26 17.60 -14.69
CA ILE A 309 -23.25 18.53 -14.16
C ILE A 309 -22.55 19.72 -13.53
N GLU A 310 -23.09 20.91 -13.77
CA GLU A 310 -22.70 22.13 -13.10
C GLU A 310 -23.75 22.44 -12.03
N MET A 311 -23.35 22.40 -10.77
CA MET A 311 -24.26 22.66 -9.65
C MET A 311 -24.42 24.17 -9.43
N SER A 312 -25.52 24.55 -8.78
CA SER A 312 -25.77 25.95 -8.41
C SER A 312 -24.65 26.51 -7.54
N LYS A 313 -24.23 27.74 -7.80
CA LYS A 313 -23.28 28.44 -6.94
C LYS A 313 -23.81 28.50 -5.52
N ARG A 314 -22.93 28.28 -4.54
CA ARG A 314 -23.29 28.46 -3.13
C ARG A 314 -23.66 29.92 -2.89
N THR A 315 -24.91 30.21 -2.57
CA THR A 315 -25.30 31.49 -1.99
C THR A 315 -24.78 31.53 -0.55
N ARG A 316 -24.20 32.65 -0.11
CA ARG A 316 -23.88 32.85 1.31
C ARG A 316 -25.13 32.53 2.09
N ALA A 317 -25.07 31.55 2.99
CA ALA A 317 -26.09 31.44 4.01
C ALA A 317 -26.09 32.77 4.80
N ASN A 318 -27.22 33.44 4.82
CA ASN A 318 -27.41 34.55 5.75
C ASN A 318 -27.23 33.96 7.15
N THR A 319 -26.15 34.37 7.83
CA THR A 319 -25.95 34.15 9.25
C THR A 319 -26.97 34.90 10.04
#